data_a041f60887eadb1b6aaa82ce90a14542
#
_entry.id   a041f60887eadb1b6aaa82ce90a14542
#
_cell.length_a   1.000
_cell.length_b   1.000
_cell.length_c   1.000
_cell.angle_alpha   90.00
_cell.angle_beta   90.00
_cell.angle_gamma   90.00
#
_symmetry.space_group_name_H-M   'P 1'
#
loop_
_entity.id
_entity.type
_entity.pdbx_description
1 polymer ?
#
loop_
_entity_poly.entity_id
_entity_poly.type
_entity_poly.pdbx_seq_one_letter_code
_entity_poly.pdbx_strand_id
1 'polypeptide(L)'
;ELRAHGLDSTRFYDTELRRFIRFAEQQEKLISPEGTYPVLGRSMGYRFGAFQALAQVSLMKKLPLYIEPAQVRCALTAVIKRQLVPETFDKDGWLTLGFCGHQPGMADGYVSTGSAYLCTFVFLPLGLPADDPFWSAPAAEWSSKRLWEGKSMRRDGAIRN
;
A
#
# COMPACT_ATOMS: atom_id res chain seq x y z
N GLU A 1 -16.03 10.78 8.14
CA GLU A 1 -17.35 10.69 8.80
C GLU A 1 -17.47 11.68 9.98
N LEU A 2 -16.63 11.60 11.04
CA LEU A 2 -16.71 12.48 12.21
C LEU A 2 -16.80 13.96 11.84
N ARG A 3 -15.96 14.42 10.89
CA ARG A 3 -16.01 15.80 10.40
C ARG A 3 -17.33 16.16 9.72
N ALA A 4 -17.89 15.23 8.92
CA ALA A 4 -19.16 15.43 8.25
C ALA A 4 -20.34 15.57 9.24
N HIS A 5 -20.20 15.00 10.44
CA HIS A 5 -21.17 15.09 11.52
C HIS A 5 -20.84 16.18 12.57
N GLY A 6 -19.86 17.03 12.30
CA GLY A 6 -19.46 18.09 13.23
C GLY A 6 -18.81 17.61 14.53
N LEU A 7 -18.40 16.34 14.58
CA LEU A 7 -17.80 15.71 15.76
C LEU A 7 -16.26 15.78 15.80
N ASP A 8 -15.66 16.40 14.79
CA ASP A 8 -14.22 16.57 14.71
C ASP A 8 -13.83 18.00 14.37
N SER A 9 -12.74 18.48 14.96
CA SER A 9 -12.17 19.78 14.62
C SER A 9 -11.42 19.69 13.28
N THR A 10 -11.58 20.70 12.43
CA THR A 10 -10.88 20.83 11.16
C THR A 10 -9.37 20.66 11.31
N ARG A 11 -8.80 21.21 12.40
CA ARG A 11 -7.37 21.16 12.69
C ARG A 11 -6.87 19.73 12.93
N PHE A 12 -7.62 18.90 13.65
CA PHE A 12 -7.25 17.51 13.89
C PHE A 12 -7.25 16.72 12.59
N TYR A 13 -8.34 16.76 11.83
CA TYR A 13 -8.46 16.06 10.54
C TYR A 13 -7.33 16.44 9.58
N ASP A 14 -7.06 17.74 9.40
CA ASP A 14 -6.06 18.20 8.43
C ASP A 14 -4.64 17.80 8.86
N THR A 15 -4.37 17.76 10.16
CA THR A 15 -3.09 17.30 10.69
C THR A 15 -2.89 15.80 10.44
N GLU A 16 -3.89 15.00 10.76
CA GLU A 16 -3.80 13.54 10.57
C GLU A 16 -3.77 13.16 9.09
N LEU A 17 -4.52 13.88 8.24
CA LEU A 17 -4.47 13.68 6.80
C LEU A 17 -3.06 13.94 6.23
N ARG A 18 -2.39 15.01 6.67
CA ARG A 18 -1.01 15.29 6.24
C ARG A 18 -0.04 14.18 6.65
N ARG A 19 -0.15 13.69 7.88
CA ARG A 19 0.65 12.56 8.39
C ARG A 19 0.38 11.29 7.61
N PHE A 20 -0.89 11.03 7.32
CA PHE A 20 -1.31 9.86 6.57
C PHE A 20 -0.78 9.87 5.12
N ILE A 21 -0.89 11.01 4.43
CA ILE A 21 -0.31 11.19 3.10
C ILE A 21 1.21 11.00 3.13
N ARG A 22 1.89 11.55 4.14
CA ARG A 22 3.34 11.37 4.29
C ARG A 22 3.72 9.91 4.52
N PHE A 23 2.96 9.18 5.30
CA PHE A 23 3.18 7.75 5.52
C PHE A 23 2.98 6.96 4.22
N ALA A 24 1.93 7.25 3.45
CA ALA A 24 1.71 6.65 2.14
C ALA A 24 2.88 6.92 1.17
N GLU A 25 3.41 8.15 1.14
CA GLU A 25 4.60 8.49 0.36
C GLU A 25 5.82 7.64 0.77
N GLN A 26 6.03 7.44 2.06
CA GLN A 26 7.11 6.57 2.55
C GLN A 26 6.90 5.13 2.13
N GLN A 27 5.68 4.63 2.19
CA GLN A 27 5.34 3.27 1.76
C GLN A 27 5.69 3.06 0.27
N GLU A 28 5.39 4.02 -0.60
CA GLU A 28 5.71 3.92 -2.02
C GLU A 28 7.23 3.78 -2.23
N LYS A 29 8.03 4.56 -1.51
CA LYS A 29 9.49 4.55 -1.59
C LYS A 29 10.15 3.29 -1.01
N LEU A 30 9.47 2.60 -0.09
CA LEU A 30 9.95 1.36 0.51
C LEU A 30 9.80 0.15 -0.41
N ILE A 31 9.02 0.26 -1.49
CA ILE A 31 8.87 -0.83 -2.44
C ILE A 31 10.11 -0.89 -3.34
N SER A 32 10.87 -1.99 -3.25
CA SER A 32 12.06 -2.21 -4.07
C SER A 32 11.73 -2.32 -5.55
N PRO A 33 12.70 -2.20 -6.46
CA PRO A 33 12.48 -2.42 -7.90
C PRO A 33 11.84 -3.77 -8.24
N GLU A 34 12.08 -4.79 -7.42
CA GLU A 34 11.58 -6.16 -7.59
C GLU A 34 10.21 -6.40 -6.91
N GLY A 35 9.62 -5.37 -6.28
CA GLY A 35 8.36 -5.48 -5.56
C GLY A 35 8.48 -6.09 -4.16
N THR A 36 9.69 -6.14 -3.58
CA THR A 36 9.89 -6.48 -2.17
C THR A 36 9.84 -5.23 -1.29
N TYR A 37 9.72 -5.42 0.02
CA TYR A 37 9.74 -4.34 1.00
C TYR A 37 10.31 -4.83 2.34
N PRO A 38 10.75 -3.92 3.22
CA PRO A 38 11.29 -4.30 4.52
C PRO A 38 10.30 -5.12 5.35
N VAL A 39 10.78 -6.24 5.90
CA VAL A 39 9.98 -7.16 6.72
C VAL A 39 9.97 -6.65 8.15
N LEU A 40 9.06 -5.73 8.46
CA LEU A 40 8.95 -5.04 9.74
C LEU A 40 7.54 -5.22 10.33
N GLY A 41 7.49 -5.37 11.66
CA GLY A 41 6.24 -5.41 12.42
C GLY A 41 5.78 -6.82 12.79
N ARG A 42 4.67 -6.87 13.54
CA ARG A 42 4.10 -8.13 14.07
C ARG A 42 3.20 -8.84 13.08
N SER A 43 2.40 -8.09 12.33
CA SER A 43 1.30 -8.62 11.52
C SER A 43 1.71 -8.85 10.07
N MET A 44 2.90 -9.37 9.85
CA MET A 44 3.47 -9.60 8.51
C MET A 44 2.64 -10.60 7.68
N GLY A 45 1.89 -11.49 8.33
CA GLY A 45 0.95 -12.40 7.66
C GLY A 45 -0.19 -11.73 6.91
N TYR A 46 -0.40 -10.41 7.09
CA TYR A 46 -1.33 -9.61 6.28
C TYR A 46 -0.75 -9.17 4.94
N ARG A 47 0.46 -9.63 4.62
CA ARG A 47 1.09 -9.46 3.30
C ARG A 47 1.05 -8.01 2.82
N PHE A 48 0.67 -7.82 1.56
CA PHE A 48 0.52 -6.51 0.92
C PHE A 48 -0.57 -5.62 1.55
N GLY A 49 -1.36 -6.10 2.50
CA GLY A 49 -2.21 -5.26 3.37
C GLY A 49 -1.42 -4.20 4.14
N ALA A 50 -0.11 -4.38 4.30
CA ALA A 50 0.80 -3.37 4.83
C ALA A 50 0.71 -2.04 4.06
N PHE A 51 0.32 -2.06 2.79
CA PHE A 51 0.18 -0.89 1.93
C PHE A 51 -1.22 -0.27 1.92
N GLN A 52 -2.05 -0.57 2.91
CA GLN A 52 -3.39 0.02 3.03
C GLN A 52 -3.37 1.55 2.93
N ALA A 53 -2.43 2.23 3.60
CA ALA A 53 -2.38 3.68 3.58
C ALA A 53 -2.12 4.23 2.18
N LEU A 54 -1.18 3.64 1.44
CA LEU A 54 -0.89 4.02 0.05
C LEU A 54 -2.09 3.79 -0.87
N ALA A 55 -2.76 2.64 -0.73
CA ALA A 55 -3.97 2.30 -1.48
C ALA A 55 -5.12 3.26 -1.16
N GLN A 56 -5.32 3.60 0.12
CA GLN A 56 -6.39 4.49 0.55
C GLN A 56 -6.15 5.93 0.10
N VAL A 57 -4.92 6.44 0.20
CA VAL A 57 -4.57 7.79 -0.29
C VAL A 57 -4.79 7.90 -1.79
N SER A 58 -4.53 6.82 -2.54
CA SER A 58 -4.82 6.74 -3.97
C SER A 58 -6.33 6.80 -4.24
N LEU A 59 -7.13 6.01 -3.54
CA LEU A 59 -8.60 6.04 -3.65
C LEU A 59 -9.15 7.44 -3.31
N MET A 60 -8.60 8.09 -2.29
CA MET A 60 -9.00 9.44 -1.87
C MET A 60 -8.54 10.53 -2.85
N LYS A 61 -7.74 10.21 -3.87
CA LYS A 61 -7.10 11.17 -4.81
C LYS A 61 -6.29 12.24 -4.06
N LYS A 62 -5.55 11.83 -3.02
CA LYS A 62 -4.74 12.69 -2.16
C LYS A 62 -3.24 12.41 -2.26
N LEU A 63 -2.80 11.72 -3.33
CA LEU A 63 -1.38 11.55 -3.59
C LEU A 63 -0.68 12.92 -3.75
N PRO A 64 0.56 13.07 -3.26
CA PRO A 64 1.36 14.26 -3.54
C PRO A 64 1.51 14.47 -5.06
N LEU A 65 1.53 15.71 -5.52
CA LEU A 65 1.60 16.06 -6.95
C LEU A 65 2.80 15.46 -7.70
N TYR A 66 3.85 15.07 -6.99
CA TYR A 66 5.06 14.46 -7.55
C TYR A 66 5.03 12.92 -7.52
N ILE A 67 3.94 12.31 -7.09
CA ILE A 67 3.70 10.87 -7.16
C ILE A 67 2.51 10.63 -8.08
N GLU A 68 2.79 10.07 -9.25
CA GLU A 68 1.77 9.79 -10.24
C GLU A 68 0.89 8.60 -9.81
N PRO A 69 -0.44 8.64 -10.03
CA PRO A 69 -1.31 7.51 -9.73
C PRO A 69 -0.88 6.20 -10.38
N ALA A 70 -0.44 6.23 -11.65
CA ALA A 70 0.04 5.04 -12.35
C ALA A 70 1.32 4.46 -11.75
N GLN A 71 2.19 5.30 -11.18
CA GLN A 71 3.39 4.90 -10.45
C GLN A 71 3.01 4.05 -9.23
N VAL A 72 2.01 4.49 -8.46
CA VAL A 72 1.50 3.75 -7.30
C VAL A 72 0.85 2.44 -7.74
N ARG A 73 0.04 2.45 -8.81
CA ARG A 73 -0.52 1.23 -9.37
C ARG A 73 0.57 0.20 -9.69
N CYS A 74 1.62 0.63 -10.38
CA CYS A 74 2.72 -0.27 -10.75
C CYS A 74 3.47 -0.82 -9.54
N ALA A 75 3.75 0.03 -8.54
CA ALA A 75 4.40 -0.37 -7.31
C ALA A 75 3.57 -1.40 -6.52
N LEU A 76 2.29 -1.12 -6.28
CA LEU A 76 1.40 -2.04 -5.58
C LEU A 76 1.22 -3.36 -6.35
N THR A 77 1.11 -3.29 -7.68
CA THR A 77 1.03 -4.49 -8.52
C THR A 77 2.30 -5.35 -8.41
N ALA A 78 3.47 -4.74 -8.35
CA ALA A 78 4.73 -5.46 -8.17
C ALA A 78 4.76 -6.21 -6.83
N VAL A 79 4.35 -5.57 -5.74
CA VAL A 79 4.25 -6.20 -4.41
C VAL A 79 3.26 -7.36 -4.41
N ILE A 80 2.07 -7.14 -4.96
CA ILE A 80 1.04 -8.19 -5.05
C ILE A 80 1.58 -9.40 -5.80
N LYS A 81 2.13 -9.19 -7.00
CA LYS A 81 2.70 -10.26 -7.81
C LYS A 81 3.84 -10.99 -7.09
N ARG A 82 4.64 -10.28 -6.32
CA ARG A 82 5.78 -10.86 -5.59
C ARG A 82 5.34 -11.78 -4.46
N GLN A 83 4.21 -11.49 -3.81
CA GLN A 83 3.70 -12.26 -2.66
C GLN A 83 2.63 -13.30 -3.02
N LEU A 84 1.96 -13.16 -4.18
CA LEU A 84 1.00 -14.15 -4.65
C LEU A 84 1.73 -15.28 -5.38
N VAL A 85 2.26 -16.21 -4.59
CA VAL A 85 2.85 -17.46 -5.08
C VAL A 85 1.83 -18.60 -4.96
N PRO A 86 2.01 -19.77 -5.62
CA PRO A 86 1.03 -20.86 -5.58
C PRO A 86 0.62 -21.28 -4.17
N GLU A 87 1.55 -21.31 -3.22
CA GLU A 87 1.31 -21.70 -1.83
C GLU A 87 0.56 -20.63 -1.01
N THR A 88 0.25 -19.48 -1.59
CA THR A 88 -0.58 -18.44 -0.95
C THR A 88 -2.00 -18.90 -0.72
N PHE A 89 -2.48 -19.84 -1.53
CA PHE A 89 -3.78 -20.45 -1.39
C PHE A 89 -3.63 -21.95 -1.12
N ASP A 90 -4.55 -22.51 -0.36
CA ASP A 90 -4.65 -23.95 -0.16
C ASP A 90 -5.36 -24.63 -1.36
N LYS A 91 -5.50 -25.97 -1.28
CA LYS A 91 -6.16 -26.77 -2.32
C LYS A 91 -7.63 -26.40 -2.58
N ASP A 92 -8.28 -25.75 -1.62
CA ASP A 92 -9.68 -25.34 -1.67
C ASP A 92 -9.83 -23.85 -2.03
N GLY A 93 -8.70 -23.15 -2.28
CA GLY A 93 -8.65 -21.74 -2.67
C GLY A 93 -8.69 -20.76 -1.50
N TRP A 94 -8.53 -21.22 -0.25
CA TRP A 94 -8.46 -20.34 0.90
C TRP A 94 -7.05 -19.79 1.11
N LEU A 95 -6.99 -18.55 1.59
CA LEU A 95 -5.74 -17.88 1.92
C LEU A 95 -5.03 -18.63 3.07
N THR A 96 -3.79 -19.04 2.85
CA THR A 96 -2.95 -19.63 3.87
C THR A 96 -2.34 -18.58 4.80
N LEU A 97 -1.89 -18.98 5.99
CA LEU A 97 -1.12 -18.10 6.87
C LEU A 97 0.33 -17.98 6.37
N GLY A 98 0.83 -16.75 6.27
CA GLY A 98 2.21 -16.49 5.86
C GLY A 98 2.40 -15.11 5.26
N PHE A 99 3.66 -14.73 5.10
CA PHE A 99 4.07 -13.50 4.42
C PHE A 99 4.21 -13.72 2.89
N CYS A 100 4.89 -14.77 2.50
CA CYS A 100 5.05 -15.17 1.10
C CYS A 100 4.83 -16.69 1.02
N GLY A 101 3.69 -17.13 0.50
CA GLY A 101 3.27 -18.52 0.55
C GLY A 101 2.75 -18.96 1.93
N HIS A 102 2.87 -20.26 2.23
CA HIS A 102 2.41 -20.88 3.47
C HIS A 102 3.52 -20.89 4.53
N GLN A 103 3.44 -20.02 5.52
CA GLN A 103 4.43 -19.82 6.59
C GLN A 103 3.73 -19.69 7.96
N PRO A 104 3.08 -20.75 8.46
CA PRO A 104 2.25 -20.67 9.66
C PRO A 104 3.02 -20.25 10.91
N GLY A 105 4.33 -20.53 10.97
CA GLY A 105 5.18 -20.12 12.09
C GLY A 105 5.40 -18.61 12.22
N MET A 106 4.96 -17.81 11.23
CA MET A 106 5.00 -16.35 11.29
C MET A 106 3.71 -15.74 11.85
N ALA A 107 2.71 -16.55 12.10
CA ALA A 107 1.43 -16.06 12.60
C ALA A 107 1.52 -15.83 14.12
N ASP A 108 1.20 -14.63 14.58
CA ASP A 108 0.88 -14.40 15.99
C ASP A 108 -0.37 -15.23 16.38
N GLY A 109 -0.49 -15.59 17.65
CA GLY A 109 -1.59 -16.43 18.14
C GLY A 109 -3.00 -15.88 17.90
N TYR A 110 -3.13 -14.61 17.54
CA TYR A 110 -4.40 -13.98 17.16
C TYR A 110 -4.69 -14.02 15.65
N VAL A 111 -3.71 -14.37 14.82
CA VAL A 111 -3.89 -14.41 13.36
C VAL A 111 -4.64 -15.66 12.97
N SER A 112 -5.79 -15.48 12.35
CA SER A 112 -6.61 -16.55 11.78
C SER A 112 -6.64 -16.44 10.25
N THR A 113 -7.13 -17.48 9.58
CA THR A 113 -7.37 -17.43 8.13
C THR A 113 -8.24 -16.22 7.75
N GLY A 114 -9.29 -15.92 8.52
CA GLY A 114 -10.14 -14.75 8.29
C GLY A 114 -9.40 -13.43 8.39
N SER A 115 -8.54 -13.25 9.41
CA SER A 115 -7.77 -12.01 9.56
C SER A 115 -6.70 -11.82 8.47
N ALA A 116 -6.20 -12.88 7.83
CA ALA A 116 -5.28 -12.81 6.71
C ALA A 116 -5.88 -12.04 5.51
N TYR A 117 -7.21 -12.02 5.38
CA TYR A 117 -7.91 -11.25 4.33
C TYR A 117 -7.81 -9.72 4.49
N LEU A 118 -7.22 -9.20 5.57
CA LEU A 118 -6.82 -7.79 5.66
C LEU A 118 -5.83 -7.39 4.54
N CYS A 119 -5.17 -8.35 3.90
CA CYS A 119 -4.37 -8.09 2.70
C CYS A 119 -5.19 -7.41 1.59
N THR A 120 -6.51 -7.63 1.52
CA THR A 120 -7.39 -7.05 0.49
C THR A 120 -7.49 -5.53 0.55
N PHE A 121 -7.05 -4.88 1.63
CA PHE A 121 -7.01 -3.41 1.69
C PHE A 121 -6.10 -2.78 0.64
N VAL A 122 -5.16 -3.51 0.06
CA VAL A 122 -4.39 -3.03 -1.09
C VAL A 122 -5.26 -2.77 -2.33
N PHE A 123 -6.42 -3.41 -2.41
CA PHE A 123 -7.35 -3.31 -3.53
C PHE A 123 -8.35 -2.14 -3.41
N LEU A 124 -8.22 -1.28 -2.41
CA LEU A 124 -9.06 -0.08 -2.28
C LEU A 124 -9.15 0.77 -3.57
N PRO A 125 -8.07 0.92 -4.39
CA PRO A 125 -8.17 1.64 -5.65
C PRO A 125 -9.12 1.03 -6.69
N LEU A 126 -9.59 -0.21 -6.52
CA LEU A 126 -10.66 -0.76 -7.38
C LEU A 126 -11.96 0.04 -7.29
N GLY A 127 -12.14 0.88 -6.25
CA GLY A 127 -13.22 1.84 -6.17
C GLY A 127 -13.10 3.06 -7.08
N LEU A 128 -11.97 3.24 -7.78
CA LEU A 128 -11.79 4.30 -8.76
C LEU A 128 -12.42 3.89 -10.10
N PRO A 129 -13.00 4.85 -10.86
CA PRO A 129 -13.53 4.56 -12.18
C PRO A 129 -12.42 4.16 -13.15
N ALA A 130 -12.76 3.40 -14.18
CA ALA A 130 -11.78 2.83 -15.12
C ALA A 130 -10.99 3.88 -15.92
N ASP A 131 -11.55 5.05 -16.12
CA ASP A 131 -10.92 6.20 -16.81
C ASP A 131 -10.05 7.06 -15.88
N ASP A 132 -10.02 6.75 -14.57
CA ASP A 132 -9.14 7.44 -13.63
C ASP A 132 -7.67 7.24 -14.03
N PRO A 133 -6.81 8.28 -13.91
CA PRO A 133 -5.37 8.18 -14.21
C PRO A 133 -4.66 7.03 -13.49
N PHE A 134 -5.17 6.58 -12.36
CA PHE A 134 -4.65 5.38 -11.69
C PHE A 134 -4.70 4.15 -12.61
N TRP A 135 -5.77 4.00 -13.39
CA TRP A 135 -5.97 2.86 -14.29
C TRP A 135 -5.59 3.16 -15.73
N SER A 136 -5.99 4.32 -16.25
CA SER A 136 -5.90 4.67 -17.67
C SER A 136 -4.52 5.16 -18.11
N ALA A 137 -3.72 5.74 -17.21
CA ALA A 137 -2.40 6.23 -17.57
C ALA A 137 -1.42 5.07 -17.86
N PRO A 138 -0.45 5.27 -18.77
CA PRO A 138 0.60 4.29 -19.05
C PRO A 138 1.32 3.82 -17.79
N ALA A 139 1.97 2.65 -17.85
CA ALA A 139 2.79 2.16 -16.76
C ALA A 139 3.91 3.15 -16.44
N ALA A 140 4.13 3.42 -15.15
CA ALA A 140 5.15 4.33 -14.68
C ALA A 140 6.02 3.66 -13.61
N GLU A 141 7.29 4.01 -13.60
CA GLU A 141 8.23 3.53 -12.60
C GLU A 141 8.03 4.26 -11.28
N TRP A 142 8.00 3.51 -10.19
CA TRP A 142 7.91 4.11 -8.85
C TRP A 142 9.26 4.59 -8.34
N SER A 143 9.26 5.34 -7.26
CA SER A 143 10.41 6.09 -6.75
C SER A 143 11.68 5.25 -6.58
N SER A 144 11.59 4.13 -5.88
CA SER A 144 12.72 3.24 -5.65
C SER A 144 13.26 2.67 -6.96
N LYS A 145 12.38 2.20 -7.85
CA LYS A 145 12.80 1.65 -9.15
C LYS A 145 13.56 2.69 -9.96
N ARG A 146 13.03 3.91 -10.08
CA ARG A 146 13.71 5.03 -10.76
C ARG A 146 15.10 5.31 -10.20
N LEU A 147 15.20 5.35 -8.87
CA LEU A 147 16.45 5.71 -8.21
C LEU A 147 17.53 4.64 -8.41
N TRP A 148 17.17 3.36 -8.33
CA TRP A 148 18.10 2.26 -8.59
C TRP A 148 18.52 2.14 -10.07
N GLU A 149 17.73 2.67 -10.98
CA GLU A 149 18.08 2.83 -12.40
C GLU A 149 18.90 4.09 -12.70
N GLY A 150 19.32 4.84 -11.68
CA GLY A 150 20.13 6.06 -11.83
C GLY A 150 19.33 7.31 -12.22
N LYS A 151 18.00 7.25 -12.20
CA LYS A 151 17.13 8.39 -12.51
C LYS A 151 16.89 9.25 -11.28
N SER A 152 16.77 10.55 -11.48
CA SER A 152 16.49 11.47 -10.37
C SER A 152 15.06 11.37 -9.86
N MET A 153 14.90 11.61 -8.56
CA MET A 153 13.62 11.80 -7.90
C MET A 153 13.68 12.92 -6.88
N ARG A 154 12.54 13.38 -6.41
CA ARG A 154 12.48 14.37 -5.34
C ARG A 154 12.97 13.75 -4.02
N ARG A 155 13.91 14.44 -3.36
CA ARG A 155 14.31 14.07 -1.98
C ARG A 155 13.20 14.35 -0.99
N ASP A 156 13.22 13.62 0.11
CA ASP A 156 12.33 13.87 1.24
C ASP A 156 12.62 15.21 1.94
N GLY A 157 11.58 15.74 2.54
CA GLY A 157 11.66 16.93 3.39
C GLY A 157 10.93 16.71 4.70
N ALA A 158 11.18 17.57 5.68
CA ALA A 158 10.44 17.55 6.94
C ALA A 158 8.96 17.93 6.72
N ILE A 159 8.07 17.31 7.50
CA ILE A 159 6.69 17.79 7.63
C ILE A 159 6.77 19.10 8.41
N ARG A 160 6.35 20.20 7.79
CA ARG A 160 6.21 21.49 8.46
C ARG A 160 4.78 21.65 8.94
N ASN A 161 4.63 22.02 10.20
CA ASN A 161 3.32 22.32 10.82
C ASN A 161 2.74 23.62 10.27
#